data_4ba71aac027ebd73ed79174f7bf199b5
#
_entry.id   4ba71aac027ebd73ed79174f7bf199b5
#
_cell.length_a   1.000
_cell.length_b   1.000
_cell.length_c   1.000
_cell.angle_alpha   90.00
_cell.angle_beta   90.00
_cell.angle_gamma   90.00
#
_symmetry.space_group_name_H-M   'P 1'
#
loop_
_entity.id
_entity.type
_entity.pdbx_description
1 polymer ?
#
loop_
_entity_poly.entity_id
_entity_poly.type
_entity_poly.pdbx_seq_one_letter_code
_entity_poly.pdbx_strand_id
1 'polypeptide(L)'
;MRHLFRGQSAQCNNIETSKVSEQTSDRARNKNRAANQAAVELLETNYPKAFNAAEPKPLKIGIQEELVADEKVSRGKIKRALATYVRNPRYLQSIVEGAERVDLSGEAAGTVNAREAEHAKAKLAEYKQRRVERQKEQRKQQRVAEKEERISNKLEALLAKTNKH
;
A
#
# COMPACT_ATOMS: atom_id res chain seq x y z
N MET A 1 41.15 -43.42 -6.58
CA MET A 1 40.95 -42.17 -5.79
C MET A 1 40.32 -41.11 -6.70
N ARG A 2 39.04 -41.06 -6.79
CA ARG A 2 38.27 -40.01 -7.47
C ARG A 2 36.91 -39.96 -6.76
N HIS A 3 36.73 -39.04 -5.84
CA HIS A 3 35.45 -38.49 -5.36
C HIS A 3 35.82 -37.52 -4.25
N LEU A 4 35.57 -36.25 -4.50
CA LEU A 4 35.22 -35.20 -3.53
C LEU A 4 35.43 -33.82 -4.21
N PHE A 5 34.41 -33.35 -4.93
CA PHE A 5 34.18 -31.92 -5.17
C PHE A 5 32.84 -31.78 -5.91
N ARG A 6 31.76 -32.03 -5.20
CA ARG A 6 30.42 -31.73 -5.74
C ARG A 6 29.51 -31.36 -4.60
N GLY A 7 29.62 -30.14 -4.12
CA GLY A 7 28.79 -29.73 -2.99
C GLY A 7 28.68 -28.24 -2.69
N GLN A 8 29.33 -27.36 -3.45
CA GLN A 8 29.30 -25.92 -3.10
C GLN A 8 28.62 -24.98 -4.10
N SER A 9 28.17 -25.46 -5.24
CA SER A 9 27.52 -24.59 -6.25
C SER A 9 25.99 -24.42 -6.08
N ALA A 10 25.33 -25.23 -5.27
CA ALA A 10 23.87 -25.19 -5.14
C ALA A 10 23.34 -24.13 -4.15
N GLN A 11 24.16 -23.69 -3.18
CA GLN A 11 23.70 -22.71 -2.19
C GLN A 11 23.80 -21.24 -2.66
N CYS A 12 24.75 -20.90 -3.52
CA CYS A 12 24.87 -19.54 -4.05
C CYS A 12 23.74 -19.16 -5.02
N ASN A 13 23.27 -20.11 -5.85
CA ASN A 13 22.20 -19.85 -6.82
C ASN A 13 20.84 -19.59 -6.16
N ASN A 14 20.60 -20.08 -4.96
CA ASN A 14 19.30 -19.94 -4.29
C ASN A 14 19.10 -18.55 -3.65
N ILE A 15 20.18 -17.85 -3.32
CA ILE A 15 20.12 -16.49 -2.74
C ILE A 15 19.92 -15.43 -3.84
N GLU A 16 20.52 -15.60 -5.00
CA GLU A 16 20.35 -14.67 -6.12
C GLU A 16 18.96 -14.77 -6.75
N THR A 17 18.41 -15.97 -6.90
CA THR A 17 17.05 -16.17 -7.43
C THR A 17 15.99 -15.62 -6.50
N SER A 18 16.15 -15.69 -5.18
CA SER A 18 15.23 -15.10 -4.21
C SER A 18 15.23 -13.56 -4.24
N LYS A 19 16.39 -12.93 -4.34
CA LYS A 19 16.50 -11.47 -4.47
C LYS A 19 15.92 -10.93 -5.76
N VAL A 20 16.09 -11.62 -6.88
CA VAL A 20 15.51 -11.25 -8.18
C VAL A 20 13.98 -11.36 -8.15
N SER A 21 13.43 -12.39 -7.52
CA SER A 21 11.96 -12.55 -7.39
C SER A 21 11.33 -11.49 -6.47
N GLU A 22 11.99 -11.08 -5.40
CA GLU A 22 11.55 -9.97 -4.55
C GLU A 22 11.55 -8.63 -5.30
N GLN A 23 12.61 -8.31 -6.01
CA GLN A 23 12.71 -7.07 -6.78
C GLN A 23 11.65 -6.97 -7.89
N THR A 24 11.31 -8.08 -8.55
CA THR A 24 10.26 -8.12 -9.57
C THR A 24 8.87 -7.94 -8.96
N SER A 25 8.61 -8.53 -7.78
CA SER A 25 7.36 -8.36 -7.05
C SER A 25 7.15 -6.94 -6.54
N ASP A 26 8.21 -6.27 -6.07
CA ASP A 26 8.15 -4.90 -5.61
C ASP A 26 7.94 -3.89 -6.74
N ARG A 27 8.57 -4.10 -7.89
CA ARG A 27 8.31 -3.31 -9.11
C ARG A 27 6.86 -3.43 -9.56
N ALA A 28 6.29 -4.64 -9.54
CA ALA A 28 4.89 -4.88 -9.89
C ALA A 28 3.93 -4.20 -8.90
N ARG A 29 4.21 -4.27 -7.59
CA ARG A 29 3.46 -3.57 -6.53
C ARG A 29 3.48 -2.06 -6.72
N ASN A 30 4.66 -1.48 -6.98
CA ASN A 30 4.81 -0.05 -7.17
C ASN A 30 4.07 0.43 -8.42
N LYS A 31 4.14 -0.32 -9.54
CA LYS A 31 3.40 -0.04 -10.76
C LYS A 31 1.88 -0.07 -10.54
N ASN A 32 1.38 -1.09 -9.81
CA ASN A 32 -0.03 -1.20 -9.47
C ASN A 32 -0.49 -0.06 -8.54
N ARG A 33 0.35 0.34 -7.57
CA ARG A 33 0.06 1.46 -6.68
C ARG A 33 -0.02 2.78 -7.44
N ALA A 34 0.93 3.05 -8.34
CA ALA A 34 0.90 4.23 -9.19
C ALA A 34 -0.34 4.26 -10.10
N ALA A 35 -0.69 3.13 -10.72
CA ALA A 35 -1.87 3.02 -11.56
C ALA A 35 -3.19 3.20 -10.76
N ASN A 36 -3.21 2.77 -9.50
CA ASN A 36 -4.36 2.99 -8.62
C ASN A 36 -4.48 4.47 -8.23
N GLN A 37 -3.36 5.11 -7.92
CA GLN A 37 -3.31 6.53 -7.59
C GLN A 37 -3.78 7.39 -8.79
N ALA A 38 -3.23 7.15 -9.98
CA ALA A 38 -3.64 7.84 -11.20
C ALA A 38 -5.13 7.64 -11.53
N ALA A 39 -5.70 6.49 -11.20
CA ALA A 39 -7.13 6.26 -11.37
C ALA A 39 -7.98 7.10 -10.40
N VAL A 40 -7.53 7.32 -9.17
CA VAL A 40 -8.21 8.20 -8.19
C VAL A 40 -8.11 9.65 -8.65
N GLU A 41 -6.94 10.11 -9.07
CA GLU A 41 -6.72 11.47 -9.59
C GLU A 41 -7.62 11.79 -10.79
N LEU A 42 -7.86 10.80 -11.67
CA LEU A 42 -8.81 10.92 -12.77
C LEU A 42 -10.25 11.18 -12.28
N LEU A 43 -10.69 10.50 -11.20
CA LEU A 43 -12.02 10.75 -10.63
C LEU A 43 -12.10 12.11 -9.94
N GLU A 44 -11.06 12.52 -9.23
CA GLU A 44 -10.99 13.85 -8.60
C GLU A 44 -11.03 14.98 -9.64
N THR A 45 -10.34 14.80 -10.78
CA THR A 45 -10.35 15.78 -11.87
C THR A 45 -11.72 15.89 -12.55
N ASN A 46 -12.39 14.75 -12.78
CA ASN A 46 -13.70 14.76 -13.47
C ASN A 46 -14.87 15.11 -12.54
N TYR A 47 -14.77 14.77 -11.25
CA TYR A 47 -15.84 14.93 -10.27
C TYR A 47 -15.34 15.55 -8.95
N PRO A 48 -14.82 16.78 -8.95
CA PRO A 48 -14.20 17.39 -7.77
C PRO A 48 -15.17 17.63 -6.60
N LYS A 49 -16.49 17.64 -6.87
CA LYS A 49 -17.51 17.80 -5.84
C LYS A 49 -17.76 16.52 -5.04
N ALA A 50 -17.64 15.36 -5.69
CA ALA A 50 -17.85 14.05 -5.07
C ALA A 50 -16.57 13.44 -4.54
N PHE A 51 -15.46 13.60 -5.26
CA PHE A 51 -14.16 13.00 -4.94
C PHE A 51 -13.16 14.08 -4.53
N ASN A 52 -12.81 14.07 -3.25
CA ASN A 52 -11.76 14.94 -2.70
C ASN A 52 -10.89 14.11 -1.74
N ALA A 53 -9.61 13.94 -2.07
CA ALA A 53 -8.68 13.19 -1.21
C ALA A 53 -8.32 13.92 0.08
N ALA A 54 -8.43 15.26 0.10
CA ALA A 54 -8.16 16.06 1.30
C ALA A 54 -9.29 15.93 2.32
N GLU A 55 -10.54 16.08 1.86
CA GLU A 55 -11.76 16.02 2.67
C GLU A 55 -12.77 15.05 2.04
N PRO A 56 -12.55 13.74 2.17
CA PRO A 56 -13.45 12.77 1.58
C PRO A 56 -14.81 12.76 2.29
N LYS A 57 -15.87 12.76 1.50
CA LYS A 57 -17.24 12.62 1.99
C LYS A 57 -17.76 11.20 1.72
N PRO A 58 -18.73 10.70 2.53
CA PRO A 58 -19.36 9.42 2.24
C PRO A 58 -20.05 9.45 0.86
N LEU A 59 -19.78 8.45 0.05
CA LEU A 59 -20.34 8.37 -1.30
C LEU A 59 -21.72 7.69 -1.29
N LYS A 60 -22.57 8.05 -2.25
CA LYS A 60 -23.86 7.41 -2.50
C LYS A 60 -23.68 5.92 -2.80
N ILE A 61 -24.59 5.09 -2.31
CA ILE A 61 -24.64 3.66 -2.65
C ILE A 61 -25.03 3.53 -4.12
N GLY A 62 -24.25 2.74 -4.88
CA GLY A 62 -24.47 2.58 -6.32
C GLY A 62 -23.79 3.64 -7.20
N ILE A 63 -23.02 4.57 -6.65
CA ILE A 63 -22.31 5.62 -7.40
C ILE A 63 -21.43 5.06 -8.54
N GLN A 64 -20.99 3.79 -8.44
CA GLN A 64 -20.25 3.13 -9.51
C GLN A 64 -21.05 3.02 -10.80
N GLU A 65 -22.36 2.79 -10.72
CA GLU A 65 -23.24 2.65 -11.88
C GLU A 65 -23.43 4.01 -12.57
N GLU A 66 -23.57 5.07 -11.79
CA GLU A 66 -23.66 6.44 -12.30
C GLU A 66 -22.35 6.85 -13.01
N LEU A 67 -21.19 6.53 -12.43
CA LEU A 67 -19.89 6.77 -13.07
C LEU A 67 -19.71 5.99 -14.38
N VAL A 68 -20.24 4.78 -14.46
CA VAL A 68 -20.18 3.98 -15.69
C VAL A 68 -21.14 4.54 -16.74
N ALA A 69 -22.32 5.02 -16.36
CA ALA A 69 -23.31 5.63 -17.25
C ALA A 69 -22.82 6.96 -17.85
N ASP A 70 -21.98 7.70 -17.14
CA ASP A 70 -21.39 8.96 -17.63
C ASP A 70 -20.26 8.77 -18.67
N GLU A 71 -19.79 7.55 -18.87
CA GLU A 71 -18.80 7.10 -19.88
C GLU A 71 -17.47 7.90 -19.95
N LYS A 72 -17.25 8.90 -19.11
CA LYS A 72 -16.01 9.71 -19.08
C LYS A 72 -14.77 8.91 -18.73
N VAL A 73 -14.94 7.88 -17.91
CA VAL A 73 -13.83 7.04 -17.43
C VAL A 73 -14.15 5.57 -17.67
N SER A 74 -13.18 4.80 -18.14
CA SER A 74 -13.39 3.37 -18.40
C SER A 74 -13.75 2.61 -17.12
N ARG A 75 -14.66 1.64 -17.22
CA ARG A 75 -15.19 0.82 -16.12
C ARG A 75 -14.09 0.18 -15.25
N GLY A 76 -12.98 -0.24 -15.86
CA GLY A 76 -11.84 -0.81 -15.15
C GLY A 76 -11.11 0.21 -14.27
N LYS A 77 -10.95 1.44 -14.74
CA LYS A 77 -10.37 2.55 -13.96
C LYS A 77 -11.29 2.97 -12.84
N ILE A 78 -12.63 3.08 -13.09
CA ILE A 78 -13.63 3.39 -12.07
C ILE A 78 -13.56 2.38 -10.92
N LYS A 79 -13.64 1.08 -11.22
CA LYS A 79 -13.56 0.02 -10.20
C LYS A 79 -12.27 0.10 -9.36
N ARG A 80 -11.14 0.35 -10.02
CA ARG A 80 -9.83 0.48 -9.37
C ARG A 80 -9.74 1.71 -8.47
N ALA A 81 -10.22 2.84 -8.98
CA ALA A 81 -10.24 4.11 -8.25
C ALA A 81 -11.13 4.04 -7.01
N LEU A 82 -12.38 3.59 -7.16
CA LEU A 82 -13.32 3.42 -6.05
C LEU A 82 -12.78 2.48 -4.98
N ALA A 83 -12.23 1.30 -5.39
CA ALA A 83 -11.65 0.36 -4.45
C ALA A 83 -10.47 0.96 -3.66
N THR A 84 -9.72 1.89 -4.26
CA THR A 84 -8.60 2.57 -3.61
C THR A 84 -9.10 3.70 -2.71
N TYR A 85 -10.06 4.48 -3.18
CA TYR A 85 -10.64 5.62 -2.48
C TYR A 85 -11.36 5.21 -1.19
N VAL A 86 -12.25 4.22 -1.24
CA VAL A 86 -13.00 3.75 -0.07
C VAL A 86 -12.14 3.05 0.99
N ARG A 87 -10.95 2.55 0.61
CA ARG A 87 -9.98 1.98 1.55
C ARG A 87 -9.07 3.02 2.21
N ASN A 88 -9.15 4.27 1.76
CA ASN A 88 -8.36 5.34 2.35
C ASN A 88 -8.79 5.56 3.81
N PRO A 89 -7.84 5.64 4.78
CA PRO A 89 -8.16 5.90 6.18
C PRO A 89 -8.93 7.20 6.40
N ARG A 90 -8.69 8.22 5.60
CA ARG A 90 -9.43 9.49 5.65
C ARG A 90 -10.90 9.29 5.29
N TYR A 91 -11.17 8.52 4.24
CA TYR A 91 -12.54 8.16 3.85
C TYR A 91 -13.25 7.34 4.93
N LEU A 92 -12.56 6.36 5.55
CA LEU A 92 -13.12 5.58 6.65
C LEU A 92 -13.43 6.45 7.88
N GLN A 93 -12.70 7.55 8.08
CA GLN A 93 -12.97 8.51 9.16
C GLN A 93 -14.20 9.39 8.88
N SER A 94 -14.52 9.67 7.63
CA SER A 94 -15.72 10.45 7.27
C SER A 94 -17.02 9.64 7.37
N ILE A 95 -16.94 8.30 7.41
CA ILE A 95 -18.10 7.44 7.59
C ILE A 95 -18.51 7.42 9.07
N VAL A 96 -19.31 8.38 9.45
CA VAL A 96 -19.89 8.51 10.80
C VAL A 96 -21.41 8.33 10.69
N GLU A 97 -22.04 7.77 11.72
CA GLU A 97 -23.49 7.62 11.79
C GLU A 97 -24.18 8.97 11.57
N GLY A 98 -25.18 8.99 10.69
CA GLY A 98 -25.93 10.19 10.34
C GLY A 98 -25.20 11.12 9.34
N ALA A 99 -23.97 10.84 8.93
CA ALA A 99 -23.28 11.64 7.92
C ALA A 99 -23.99 11.55 6.57
N GLU A 100 -24.10 12.68 5.89
CA GLU A 100 -24.73 12.76 4.57
C GLU A 100 -23.83 12.13 3.51
N ARG A 101 -24.44 11.33 2.62
CA ARG A 101 -23.81 10.77 1.43
C ARG A 101 -23.96 11.73 0.29
N VAL A 102 -22.92 11.84 -0.55
CA VAL A 102 -22.95 12.70 -1.74
C VAL A 102 -22.99 11.87 -3.02
N ASP A 103 -23.70 12.38 -4.00
CA ASP A 103 -23.70 11.89 -5.37
C ASP A 103 -22.60 12.54 -6.23
N LEU A 104 -22.59 12.32 -7.54
CA LEU A 104 -21.60 12.89 -8.47
C LEU A 104 -21.71 14.42 -8.60
N SER A 105 -22.89 14.99 -8.38
CA SER A 105 -23.14 16.45 -8.40
C SER A 105 -22.71 17.13 -7.10
N GLY A 106 -22.46 16.34 -6.05
CA GLY A 106 -22.15 16.83 -4.70
C GLY A 106 -23.41 17.09 -3.85
N GLU A 107 -24.59 16.65 -4.31
CA GLU A 107 -25.84 16.75 -3.59
C GLU A 107 -26.01 15.61 -2.59
N ALA A 108 -26.81 15.86 -1.55
CA ALA A 108 -27.10 14.86 -0.53
C ALA A 108 -27.95 13.70 -1.11
N ALA A 109 -27.44 12.48 -0.99
CA ALA A 109 -28.06 11.28 -1.55
C ALA A 109 -28.23 10.16 -0.51
N GLY A 110 -28.65 10.52 0.69
CA GLY A 110 -28.89 9.59 1.80
C GLY A 110 -27.99 9.81 3.00
N THR A 111 -28.07 8.93 3.97
CA THR A 111 -27.32 9.01 5.23
C THR A 111 -26.59 7.69 5.52
N VAL A 112 -25.56 7.77 6.33
CA VAL A 112 -24.78 6.60 6.78
C VAL A 112 -25.49 5.93 7.94
N ASN A 113 -25.68 4.61 7.87
CA ASN A 113 -26.28 3.82 8.92
C ASN A 113 -25.27 3.49 10.05
N ALA A 114 -25.78 3.22 11.26
CA ALA A 114 -24.96 2.80 12.41
C ALA A 114 -24.04 1.60 12.11
N ARG A 115 -24.56 0.57 11.43
CA ARG A 115 -23.80 -0.63 11.05
C ARG A 115 -22.61 -0.31 10.12
N GLU A 116 -22.80 0.61 9.19
CA GLU A 116 -21.76 1.05 8.26
C GLU A 116 -20.67 1.85 8.99
N ALA A 117 -21.07 2.70 9.94
CA ALA A 117 -20.15 3.44 10.79
C ALA A 117 -19.31 2.51 11.69
N GLU A 118 -19.93 1.49 12.27
CA GLU A 118 -19.21 0.46 13.05
C GLU A 118 -18.21 -0.31 12.19
N HIS A 119 -18.63 -0.75 11.02
CA HIS A 119 -17.75 -1.44 10.08
C HIS A 119 -16.56 -0.55 9.66
N ALA A 120 -16.79 0.73 9.39
CA ALA A 120 -15.74 1.69 9.06
C ALA A 120 -14.76 1.88 10.24
N LYS A 121 -15.26 2.00 11.47
CA LYS A 121 -14.43 2.06 12.69
C LYS A 121 -13.56 0.81 12.87
N ALA A 122 -14.14 -0.39 12.68
CA ALA A 122 -13.40 -1.65 12.75
C ALA A 122 -12.28 -1.72 11.71
N LYS A 123 -12.57 -1.33 10.46
CA LYS A 123 -11.56 -1.28 9.38
C LYS A 123 -10.46 -0.25 9.65
N LEU A 124 -10.82 0.89 10.22
CA LEU A 124 -9.87 1.92 10.61
C LEU A 124 -8.93 1.43 11.74
N ALA A 125 -9.48 0.71 12.73
CA ALA A 125 -8.70 0.11 13.80
C ALA A 125 -7.72 -0.94 13.26
N GLU A 126 -8.19 -1.84 12.38
CA GLU A 126 -7.34 -2.82 11.68
C GLU A 126 -6.20 -2.13 10.91
N TYR A 127 -6.50 -1.06 10.18
CA TYR A 127 -5.50 -0.29 9.45
C TYR A 127 -4.44 0.31 10.38
N LYS A 128 -4.87 0.90 11.52
CA LYS A 128 -3.96 1.47 12.52
C LYS A 128 -3.05 0.40 13.12
N GLN A 129 -3.59 -0.76 13.48
CA GLN A 129 -2.82 -1.89 14.00
C GLN A 129 -1.77 -2.37 12.99
N ARG A 130 -2.17 -2.64 11.75
CA ARG A 130 -1.24 -3.03 10.68
C ARG A 130 -0.14 -2.02 10.44
N ARG A 131 -0.45 -0.73 10.55
CA ARG A 131 0.54 0.34 10.42
C ARG A 131 1.57 0.29 11.54
N VAL A 132 1.13 0.11 12.78
CA VAL A 132 1.99 -0.01 13.95
C VAL A 132 2.88 -1.25 13.87
N GLU A 133 2.31 -2.40 13.49
CA GLU A 133 3.07 -3.64 13.31
C GLU A 133 4.14 -3.50 12.23
N ARG A 134 3.78 -2.91 11.10
CA ARG A 134 4.74 -2.64 10.01
C ARG A 134 5.86 -1.72 10.45
N GLN A 135 5.56 -0.67 11.22
CA GLN A 135 6.57 0.22 11.75
C GLN A 135 7.51 -0.49 12.75
N LYS A 136 6.95 -1.35 13.62
CA LYS A 136 7.75 -2.16 14.55
C LYS A 136 8.70 -3.09 13.80
N GLU A 137 8.20 -3.76 12.76
CA GLU A 137 8.99 -4.67 11.96
C GLU A 137 10.09 -3.94 11.17
N GLN A 138 9.77 -2.81 10.55
CA GLN A 138 10.76 -1.97 9.88
C GLN A 138 11.86 -1.49 10.84
N ARG A 139 11.48 -1.04 12.05
CA ARG A 139 12.47 -0.66 13.07
C ARG A 139 13.35 -1.82 13.53
N LYS A 140 12.79 -3.03 13.63
CA LYS A 140 13.58 -4.24 13.90
C LYS A 140 14.60 -4.51 12.80
N GLN A 141 14.15 -4.52 11.55
CA GLN A 141 14.99 -4.75 10.37
C GLN A 141 16.10 -3.71 10.26
N GLN A 142 15.78 -2.43 10.46
CA GLN A 142 16.76 -1.35 10.48
C GLN A 142 17.83 -1.56 11.57
N ARG A 143 17.42 -1.93 12.80
CA ARG A 143 18.36 -2.20 13.89
C ARG A 143 19.26 -3.41 13.63
N VAL A 144 18.77 -4.43 12.93
CA VAL A 144 19.57 -5.59 12.53
C VAL A 144 20.55 -5.18 11.45
N ALA A 145 20.11 -4.50 10.40
CA ALA A 145 20.96 -4.02 9.32
C ALA A 145 22.09 -3.08 9.85
N GLU A 146 21.74 -2.17 10.74
CA GLU A 146 22.70 -1.25 11.38
C GLU A 146 23.76 -1.99 12.22
N LYS A 147 23.34 -3.06 12.93
CA LYS A 147 24.29 -3.92 13.66
C LYS A 147 25.23 -4.67 12.73
N GLU A 148 24.70 -5.24 11.66
CA GLU A 148 25.48 -5.96 10.66
C GLU A 148 26.50 -5.04 9.98
N GLU A 149 26.09 -3.83 9.61
CA GLU A 149 26.99 -2.82 9.05
C GLU A 149 28.10 -2.42 10.05
N ARG A 150 27.74 -2.22 11.32
CA ARG A 150 28.76 -1.93 12.36
C ARG A 150 29.76 -3.07 12.56
N ILE A 151 29.31 -4.32 12.45
CA ILE A 151 30.18 -5.50 12.54
C ILE A 151 31.08 -5.56 11.30
N SER A 152 30.56 -5.38 10.12
CA SER A 152 31.31 -5.36 8.86
C SER A 152 32.40 -4.28 8.88
N ASN A 153 32.06 -3.07 9.25
CA ASN A 153 32.99 -1.95 9.34
C ASN A 153 34.12 -2.22 10.38
N LYS A 154 33.78 -2.89 11.50
CA LYS A 154 34.80 -3.29 12.48
C LYS A 154 35.74 -4.38 11.95
N LEU A 155 35.20 -5.36 11.23
CA LEU A 155 36.02 -6.43 10.62
C LEU A 155 36.96 -5.86 9.56
N GLU A 156 36.48 -4.97 8.70
CA GLU A 156 37.32 -4.30 7.71
C GLU A 156 38.42 -3.47 8.36
N ALA A 157 38.12 -2.75 9.43
CA ALA A 157 39.13 -2.00 10.19
C ALA A 157 40.18 -2.89 10.85
N LEU A 158 39.80 -4.08 11.29
CA LEU A 158 40.76 -5.07 11.85
C LEU A 158 41.63 -5.66 10.74
N LEU A 159 41.05 -6.03 9.59
CA LEU A 159 41.79 -6.54 8.44
C LEU A 159 42.81 -5.50 7.92
N ALA A 160 42.43 -4.23 7.86
CA ALA A 160 43.33 -3.15 7.46
C ALA A 160 44.48 -2.95 8.42
N LYS A 161 44.31 -3.26 9.72
CA LYS A 161 45.42 -3.22 10.73
C LYS A 161 46.35 -4.42 10.60
N THR A 162 45.84 -5.62 10.32
CA THR A 162 46.65 -6.82 10.17
C THR A 162 47.49 -6.82 8.89
N ASN A 163 47.01 -6.20 7.81
CA ASN A 163 47.76 -6.10 6.55
C ASN A 163 48.85 -5.02 6.54
N LYS A 164 49.01 -4.24 7.60
CA LYS A 164 50.06 -3.22 7.74
C LYS A 164 51.32 -3.73 8.44
N HIS A 165 51.38 -4.99 8.83
CA HIS A 165 52.52 -5.69 9.38
C HIS A 165 52.99 -6.75 8.40
#